data_617e4a905574b0f99e4fa6a46c8e90b9
#
_entry.id   617e4a905574b0f99e4fa6a46c8e90b9
#
_cell.length_a   1.000
_cell.length_b   1.000
_cell.length_c   1.000
_cell.angle_alpha   90.00
_cell.angle_beta   90.00
_cell.angle_gamma   90.00
#
_symmetry.space_group_name_H-M   'P 1'
#
loop_
_entity.id
_entity.type
_entity.pdbx_description
1 polymer ?
#
loop_
_entity_poly.entity_id
_entity_poly.type
_entity_poly.pdbx_seq_one_letter_code
_entity_poly.pdbx_strand_id
1 'polypeptide(L)'
;MKISPATISILKNFATINQSILIKPGNILATQDTVPSIRSIAQVTEEFPVRVAIYDLHKFLGTLAMMGDCDVDFQERKAVLKLGKQQVEYIYSNANRVKEASIKRPTGGEFFTCHFSDRDISTILKAAAVFSAPVLSFVGLNKVATLSIGTPKSENFDSPSDTFKLELGECEDDFDLRIPVEVFKVIPSNYNVVLNRKKFMYLASTTTPLEYWLAADPESTV
;
A
#
# COMPACT_ATOMS: atom_id res chain seq x y z
N MET A 1 14.87 14.99 15.92
CA MET A 1 13.44 15.10 15.55
C MET A 1 12.66 13.93 16.12
N LYS A 2 11.34 14.06 16.34
CA LYS A 2 10.47 12.95 16.69
C LYS A 2 9.77 12.43 15.43
N ILE A 3 9.55 11.12 15.35
CA ILE A 3 8.76 10.52 14.26
C ILE A 3 7.33 10.39 14.74
N SER A 4 6.39 10.99 14.03
CA SER A 4 4.97 11.00 14.41
C SER A 4 4.34 9.60 14.34
N PRO A 5 3.29 9.33 15.12
CA PRO A 5 2.53 8.09 15.02
C PRO A 5 1.98 7.81 13.61
N ALA A 6 1.63 8.87 12.87
CA ALA A 6 1.17 8.76 11.48
C ALA A 6 2.28 8.21 10.57
N THR A 7 3.48 8.79 10.66
CA THR A 7 4.65 8.31 9.90
C THR A 7 5.06 6.90 10.29
N ILE A 8 5.00 6.56 11.58
CA ILE A 8 5.24 5.18 12.06
C ILE A 8 4.21 4.21 11.45
N SER A 9 2.93 4.59 11.38
CA SER A 9 1.87 3.77 10.75
C SER A 9 2.14 3.53 9.27
N ILE A 10 2.54 4.57 8.52
CA ILE A 10 2.93 4.48 7.11
C ILE A 10 4.14 3.55 6.94
N LEU A 11 5.19 3.72 7.74
CA LEU A 11 6.37 2.86 7.69
C LEU A 11 6.06 1.40 8.04
N LYS A 12 5.15 1.14 8.99
CA LYS A 12 4.67 -0.22 9.29
C LYS A 12 3.95 -0.85 8.10
N ASN A 13 3.10 -0.10 7.42
CA ASN A 13 2.46 -0.57 6.19
C ASN A 13 3.50 -0.81 5.08
N PHE A 14 4.43 0.11 4.87
CA PHE A 14 5.50 -0.03 3.88
C PHE A 14 6.36 -1.26 4.14
N ALA A 15 6.60 -1.62 5.42
CA ALA A 15 7.31 -2.84 5.80
C ALA A 15 6.58 -4.12 5.36
N THR A 16 5.25 -4.11 5.21
CA THR A 16 4.50 -5.25 4.65
C THR A 16 4.65 -5.37 3.13
N ILE A 17 5.01 -4.28 2.46
CA ILE A 17 5.23 -4.23 1.00
C ILE A 17 6.67 -4.62 0.67
N ASN A 18 7.63 -4.00 1.35
CA ASN A 18 9.06 -4.26 1.19
C ASN A 18 9.77 -4.15 2.54
N GLN A 19 10.57 -5.16 2.88
CA GLN A 19 11.36 -5.16 4.12
C GLN A 19 12.42 -4.04 4.16
N SER A 20 12.73 -3.42 3.03
CA SER A 20 13.74 -2.36 2.94
C SER A 20 13.16 -1.06 2.41
N ILE A 21 13.73 0.07 2.82
CA ILE A 21 13.33 1.40 2.32
C ILE A 21 14.55 2.30 2.16
N LEU A 22 14.56 3.07 1.06
CA LEU A 22 15.50 4.15 0.82
C LEU A 22 14.78 5.49 0.94
N ILE A 23 15.03 6.23 2.00
CA ILE A 23 14.48 7.56 2.22
C ILE A 23 15.48 8.57 1.70
N LYS A 24 15.02 9.49 0.86
CA LYS A 24 15.81 10.64 0.39
C LYS A 24 15.62 11.85 1.33
N PRO A 25 16.55 12.83 1.31
CA PRO A 25 16.30 14.10 1.95
C PRO A 25 14.96 14.69 1.50
N GLY A 26 14.20 15.25 2.45
CA GLY A 26 12.84 15.74 2.23
C GLY A 26 11.81 14.96 3.03
N ASN A 27 10.55 15.08 2.64
CA ASN A 27 9.40 14.54 3.35
C ASN A 27 8.60 13.49 2.56
N ILE A 28 9.17 12.96 1.47
CA ILE A 28 8.53 11.93 0.64
C ILE A 28 9.09 10.56 1.01
N LEU A 29 8.22 9.67 1.44
CA LEU A 29 8.49 8.25 1.62
C LEU A 29 7.91 7.49 0.42
N ALA A 30 8.65 6.54 -0.11
CA ALA A 30 8.17 5.67 -1.18
C ALA A 30 8.65 4.25 -0.97
N THR A 31 7.79 3.30 -1.31
CA THR A 31 8.10 1.87 -1.30
C THR A 31 7.56 1.18 -2.53
N GLN A 32 8.17 0.08 -2.89
CA GLN A 32 7.76 -0.78 -4.00
C GLN A 32 8.26 -2.19 -3.69
N ASP A 33 7.45 -3.20 -3.98
CA ASP A 33 7.89 -4.59 -3.85
C ASP A 33 8.99 -4.96 -4.88
N THR A 34 9.56 -6.14 -4.73
CA THR A 34 10.64 -6.65 -5.60
C THR A 34 10.15 -6.93 -7.02
N VAL A 35 8.96 -7.52 -7.14
CA VAL A 35 8.22 -7.65 -8.39
C VAL A 35 7.23 -6.48 -8.40
N PRO A 36 7.26 -5.57 -9.40
CA PRO A 36 6.53 -4.31 -9.31
C PRO A 36 5.00 -4.49 -9.41
N SER A 37 4.43 -5.15 -8.40
CA SER A 37 2.99 -5.41 -8.27
C SER A 37 2.30 -4.40 -7.34
N ILE A 38 3.03 -3.85 -6.36
CA ILE A 38 2.54 -2.77 -5.51
C ILE A 38 3.59 -1.68 -5.34
N ARG A 39 3.15 -0.43 -5.41
CA ARG A 39 3.93 0.75 -5.09
C ARG A 39 3.10 1.71 -4.25
N SER A 40 3.74 2.36 -3.29
CA SER A 40 3.11 3.40 -2.48
C SER A 40 4.04 4.60 -2.31
N ILE A 41 3.43 5.78 -2.25
CA ILE A 41 4.08 7.06 -1.99
C ILE A 41 3.31 7.76 -0.88
N ALA A 42 4.03 8.31 0.08
CA ALA A 42 3.44 9.13 1.14
C ALA A 42 4.26 10.41 1.34
N GLN A 43 3.56 11.51 1.58
CA GLN A 43 4.19 12.73 2.10
C GLN A 43 3.94 12.79 3.60
N VAL A 44 5.01 12.91 4.38
CA VAL A 44 4.96 12.97 5.84
C VAL A 44 5.28 14.37 6.35
N THR A 45 5.05 14.60 7.64
CA THR A 45 5.33 15.91 8.27
C THR A 45 6.80 16.11 8.62
N GLU A 46 7.54 15.02 8.77
CA GLU A 46 8.96 15.04 9.08
C GLU A 46 9.80 15.34 7.84
N GLU A 47 10.81 16.19 8.03
CA GLU A 47 11.82 16.49 7.02
C GLU A 47 13.07 15.67 7.30
N PHE A 48 13.34 14.66 6.49
CA PHE A 48 14.55 13.84 6.61
C PHE A 48 15.76 14.62 6.09
N PRO A 49 16.80 14.85 6.92
CA PRO A 49 17.91 15.73 6.54
C PRO A 49 18.92 15.06 5.60
N VAL A 50 18.99 13.74 5.61
CA VAL A 50 19.99 12.95 4.87
C VAL A 50 19.34 11.75 4.21
N ARG A 51 20.09 11.12 3.30
CA ARG A 51 19.69 9.84 2.69
C ARG A 51 19.81 8.71 3.71
N VAL A 52 18.73 7.98 3.95
CA VAL A 52 18.64 6.90 4.94
C VAL A 52 18.34 5.58 4.22
N ALA A 53 19.27 4.63 4.29
CA ALA A 53 19.13 3.31 3.69
C ALA A 53 18.86 2.25 4.78
N ILE A 54 17.59 1.86 4.94
CA ILE A 54 17.15 0.84 5.90
C ILE A 54 16.95 -0.47 5.15
N TYR A 55 17.77 -1.47 5.44
CA TYR A 55 17.64 -2.79 4.83
C TYR A 55 16.57 -3.65 5.51
N ASP A 56 16.44 -3.53 6.84
CA ASP A 56 15.43 -4.21 7.65
C ASP A 56 14.57 -3.17 8.38
N LEU A 57 13.44 -2.84 7.74
CA LEU A 57 12.50 -1.84 8.24
C LEU A 57 11.76 -2.33 9.50
N HIS A 58 11.53 -3.65 9.63
CA HIS A 58 10.94 -4.21 10.85
C HIS A 58 11.85 -4.02 12.05
N LYS A 59 13.16 -4.25 11.89
CA LYS A 59 14.15 -4.01 12.94
C LYS A 59 14.23 -2.54 13.32
N PHE A 60 14.20 -1.63 12.35
CA PHE A 60 14.19 -0.19 12.63
C PHE A 60 12.93 0.22 13.41
N LEU A 61 11.76 -0.23 12.97
CA LEU A 61 10.48 0.01 13.66
C LEU A 61 10.45 -0.61 15.07
N GLY A 62 11.01 -1.81 15.23
CA GLY A 62 11.19 -2.45 16.54
C GLY A 62 12.10 -1.63 17.46
N THR A 63 13.17 -1.03 16.92
CA THR A 63 14.06 -0.13 17.66
C THR A 63 13.33 1.15 18.11
N LEU A 64 12.53 1.75 17.21
CA LEU A 64 11.68 2.89 17.57
C LEU A 64 10.67 2.53 18.67
N ALA A 65 9.98 1.38 18.53
CA ALA A 65 9.02 0.91 19.51
C ALA A 65 9.64 0.64 20.89
N MET A 66 10.83 0.06 20.93
CA MET A 66 11.59 -0.19 22.16
C MET A 66 11.97 1.13 22.85
N MET A 67 12.38 2.14 22.09
CA MET A 67 12.77 3.45 22.63
C MET A 67 11.59 4.36 22.98
N GLY A 68 10.37 4.06 22.48
CA GLY A 68 9.18 4.86 22.75
C GLY A 68 9.24 6.27 22.12
N ASP A 69 8.81 7.29 22.86
CA ASP A 69 8.77 8.69 22.41
C ASP A 69 10.17 9.34 22.42
N CYS A 70 11.11 8.74 21.66
CA CYS A 70 12.49 9.17 21.61
C CYS A 70 12.75 10.24 20.55
N ASP A 71 13.81 11.01 20.73
CA ASP A 71 14.36 11.84 19.69
C ASP A 71 15.26 11.02 18.76
N VAL A 72 15.12 11.23 17.45
CA VAL A 72 15.93 10.60 16.42
C VAL A 72 16.77 11.66 15.72
N ASP A 73 18.08 11.45 15.73
CA ASP A 73 19.06 12.24 14.97
C ASP A 73 19.53 11.39 13.77
N PHE A 74 19.12 11.80 12.57
CA PHE A 74 19.52 11.15 11.32
C PHE A 74 20.83 11.75 10.81
N GLN A 75 21.90 10.99 10.92
CA GLN A 75 23.24 11.30 10.46
C GLN A 75 23.55 10.58 9.14
N GLU A 76 24.68 10.84 8.50
CA GLU A 76 25.03 10.26 7.19
C GLU A 76 25.08 8.71 7.16
N ARG A 77 25.46 8.07 8.27
CA ARG A 77 25.71 6.62 8.33
C ARG A 77 24.86 5.88 9.36
N LYS A 78 24.18 6.60 10.24
CA LYS A 78 23.38 6.03 11.32
C LYS A 78 22.26 6.95 11.75
N ALA A 79 21.25 6.40 12.39
CA ALA A 79 20.31 7.14 13.23
C ALA A 79 20.67 6.94 14.69
N VAL A 80 20.68 8.02 15.46
CA VAL A 80 20.89 8.00 16.91
C VAL A 80 19.58 8.29 17.59
N LEU A 81 19.02 7.29 18.29
CA LEU A 81 17.79 7.40 19.05
C LEU A 81 18.13 7.69 20.51
N LYS A 82 17.51 8.73 21.11
CA LYS A 82 17.78 9.13 22.49
C LYS A 82 16.50 9.33 23.29
N LEU A 83 16.49 8.78 24.50
CA LEU A 83 15.43 9.00 25.49
C LEU A 83 16.05 9.08 26.88
N GLY A 84 16.12 10.26 27.47
CA GLY A 84 16.77 10.48 28.77
C GLY A 84 18.25 10.01 28.76
N LYS A 85 18.56 8.98 29.56
CA LYS A 85 19.92 8.40 29.63
C LYS A 85 20.14 7.25 28.64
N GLN A 86 19.10 6.83 27.92
CA GLN A 86 19.19 5.73 26.98
C GLN A 86 19.53 6.23 25.58
N GLN A 87 20.39 5.49 24.88
CA GLN A 87 20.77 5.78 23.52
C GLN A 87 20.93 4.49 22.73
N VAL A 88 20.42 4.47 21.50
CA VAL A 88 20.63 3.40 20.52
C VAL A 88 21.14 4.00 19.22
N GLU A 89 22.14 3.37 18.64
CA GLU A 89 22.65 3.70 17.30
C GLU A 89 22.16 2.64 16.31
N TYR A 90 21.38 3.06 15.31
CA TYR A 90 20.94 2.22 14.22
C TYR A 90 21.80 2.51 12.98
N ILE A 91 22.64 1.55 12.60
CA ILE A 91 23.57 1.69 11.46
C ILE A 91 22.83 1.41 10.16
N TYR A 92 22.93 2.31 9.18
CA TYR A 92 22.32 2.12 7.86
C TYR A 92 23.04 1.05 7.05
N SER A 93 22.30 0.46 6.11
CA SER A 93 22.87 -0.40 5.08
C SER A 93 23.56 0.42 3.99
N ASN A 94 24.33 -0.27 3.15
CA ASN A 94 24.79 0.35 1.90
C ASN A 94 23.58 0.64 1.01
N ALA A 95 23.48 1.88 0.53
CA ALA A 95 22.37 2.35 -0.30
C ALA A 95 22.20 1.53 -1.60
N ASN A 96 23.28 0.94 -2.13
CA ASN A 96 23.22 0.09 -3.32
C ASN A 96 22.52 -1.27 -3.09
N ARG A 97 22.30 -1.66 -1.82
CA ARG A 97 21.56 -2.88 -1.44
C ARG A 97 20.06 -2.63 -1.23
N VAL A 98 19.64 -1.39 -1.27
CA VAL A 98 18.25 -1.00 -1.06
C VAL A 98 17.71 -0.41 -2.36
N LYS A 99 16.71 -1.09 -2.95
CA LYS A 99 16.10 -0.63 -4.19
C LYS A 99 15.32 0.66 -3.94
N GLU A 100 15.60 1.66 -4.76
CA GLU A 100 14.84 2.91 -4.73
C GLU A 100 13.49 2.71 -5.41
N ALA A 101 12.41 3.09 -4.72
CA ALA A 101 11.07 3.09 -5.30
C ALA A 101 10.87 4.28 -6.25
N SER A 102 10.18 4.05 -7.36
CA SER A 102 9.85 5.13 -8.30
C SER A 102 8.76 6.04 -7.73
N ILE A 103 8.97 7.34 -7.80
CA ILE A 103 7.96 8.36 -7.44
C ILE A 103 7.18 8.89 -8.65
N LYS A 104 7.41 8.35 -9.87
CA LYS A 104 6.71 8.75 -11.08
C LYS A 104 5.25 8.31 -11.02
N ARG A 105 4.32 9.21 -11.28
CA ARG A 105 2.89 8.91 -11.38
C ARG A 105 2.55 8.56 -12.83
N PRO A 106 2.02 7.35 -13.12
CA PRO A 106 1.49 7.03 -14.44
C PRO A 106 0.33 7.96 -14.79
N THR A 107 0.24 8.36 -16.05
CA THR A 107 -0.84 9.23 -16.55
C THR A 107 -1.59 8.58 -17.68
N GLY A 108 -2.89 8.90 -17.79
CA GLY A 108 -3.79 8.44 -18.85
C GLY A 108 -4.17 6.95 -18.78
N GLY A 109 -5.26 6.61 -19.44
CA GLY A 109 -5.82 5.25 -19.46
C GLY A 109 -6.86 4.98 -18.36
N GLU A 110 -7.31 6.00 -17.67
CA GLU A 110 -8.39 5.92 -16.70
C GLU A 110 -9.71 5.58 -17.41
N PHE A 111 -10.49 4.64 -16.89
CA PHE A 111 -11.77 4.25 -17.50
C PHE A 111 -12.90 4.11 -16.48
N PHE A 112 -12.60 3.92 -15.20
CA PHE A 112 -13.61 3.87 -14.14
C PHE A 112 -13.07 4.50 -12.87
N THR A 113 -13.94 5.23 -12.16
CA THR A 113 -13.59 5.87 -10.89
C THR A 113 -14.67 5.60 -9.85
N CYS A 114 -14.27 5.35 -8.62
CA CYS A 114 -15.17 5.22 -7.48
C CYS A 114 -14.54 5.77 -6.21
N HIS A 115 -15.29 5.73 -5.12
CA HIS A 115 -14.81 6.14 -3.81
C HIS A 115 -14.98 4.98 -2.82
N PHE A 116 -13.93 4.69 -2.03
CA PHE A 116 -14.01 3.80 -0.88
C PHE A 116 -13.88 4.60 0.40
N SER A 117 -14.80 4.39 1.33
CA SER A 117 -14.64 4.84 2.70
C SER A 117 -13.66 3.94 3.48
N ASP A 118 -13.18 4.41 4.61
CA ASP A 118 -12.41 3.59 5.58
C ASP A 118 -13.13 2.29 5.94
N ARG A 119 -14.47 2.37 6.12
CA ARG A 119 -15.31 1.20 6.41
C ARG A 119 -15.33 0.20 5.24
N ASP A 120 -15.38 0.68 3.99
CA ASP A 120 -15.39 -0.19 2.81
C ASP A 120 -14.05 -0.94 2.71
N ILE A 121 -12.92 -0.24 2.84
CA ILE A 121 -11.58 -0.87 2.85
C ILE A 121 -11.49 -1.93 3.96
N SER A 122 -11.93 -1.58 5.17
CA SER A 122 -11.92 -2.52 6.31
C SER A 122 -12.81 -3.75 6.04
N THR A 123 -13.96 -3.57 5.37
CA THR A 123 -14.88 -4.67 5.01
C THR A 123 -14.31 -5.53 3.89
N ILE A 124 -13.70 -4.92 2.86
CA ILE A 124 -13.03 -5.61 1.76
C ILE A 124 -11.91 -6.53 2.31
N LEU A 125 -11.06 -6.01 3.19
CA LEU A 125 -9.97 -6.78 3.80
C LEU A 125 -10.50 -7.95 4.64
N LYS A 126 -11.57 -7.73 5.42
CA LYS A 126 -12.23 -8.79 6.20
C LYS A 126 -12.89 -9.84 5.30
N ALA A 127 -13.63 -9.43 4.27
CA ALA A 127 -14.27 -10.35 3.34
C ALA A 127 -13.23 -11.21 2.60
N ALA A 128 -12.13 -10.60 2.13
CA ALA A 128 -11.04 -11.32 1.49
C ALA A 128 -10.44 -12.40 2.42
N ALA A 129 -10.25 -12.06 3.69
CA ALA A 129 -9.72 -13.01 4.69
C ALA A 129 -10.73 -14.11 5.03
N VAL A 130 -12.01 -13.79 5.27
CA VAL A 130 -13.07 -14.76 5.63
C VAL A 130 -13.28 -15.77 4.51
N PHE A 131 -13.32 -15.32 3.26
CA PHE A 131 -13.55 -16.20 2.11
C PHE A 131 -12.26 -16.81 1.54
N SER A 132 -11.10 -16.49 2.12
CA SER A 132 -9.79 -16.90 1.55
C SER A 132 -9.69 -16.56 0.07
N ALA A 133 -10.23 -15.40 -0.31
CA ALA A 133 -10.34 -15.00 -1.69
C ALA A 133 -8.94 -14.69 -2.28
N PRO A 134 -8.59 -15.23 -3.46
CA PRO A 134 -7.30 -14.96 -4.08
C PRO A 134 -7.26 -13.59 -4.76
N VAL A 135 -8.41 -13.10 -5.21
CA VAL A 135 -8.54 -11.86 -5.99
C VAL A 135 -9.74 -11.03 -5.55
N LEU A 136 -9.63 -9.73 -5.75
CA LEU A 136 -10.70 -8.74 -5.73
C LEU A 136 -11.10 -8.50 -7.19
N SER A 137 -12.33 -8.90 -7.59
CA SER A 137 -12.81 -8.77 -8.97
C SER A 137 -13.69 -7.52 -9.09
N PHE A 138 -13.22 -6.55 -9.87
CA PHE A 138 -13.96 -5.35 -10.25
C PHE A 138 -14.61 -5.63 -11.62
N VAL A 139 -15.92 -5.78 -11.63
CA VAL A 139 -16.68 -6.18 -12.83
C VAL A 139 -17.65 -5.07 -13.21
N GLY A 140 -17.51 -4.56 -14.43
CA GLY A 140 -18.51 -3.73 -15.10
C GLY A 140 -19.34 -4.60 -16.01
N LEU A 141 -20.65 -4.65 -15.82
CA LEU A 141 -21.59 -5.41 -16.65
C LEU A 141 -22.95 -4.73 -16.66
N ASN A 142 -23.55 -4.61 -17.87
CA ASN A 142 -24.86 -3.97 -18.03
C ASN A 142 -24.94 -2.57 -17.40
N LYS A 143 -23.88 -1.78 -17.55
CA LYS A 143 -23.72 -0.40 -17.02
C LYS A 143 -23.64 -0.29 -15.49
N VAL A 144 -23.41 -1.39 -14.79
CA VAL A 144 -23.23 -1.41 -13.32
C VAL A 144 -21.86 -1.98 -13.00
N ALA A 145 -21.06 -1.22 -12.25
CA ALA A 145 -19.80 -1.69 -11.71
C ALA A 145 -19.98 -2.29 -10.31
N THR A 146 -19.37 -3.44 -10.06
CA THR A 146 -19.46 -4.18 -8.80
C THR A 146 -18.10 -4.74 -8.43
N LEU A 147 -17.72 -4.60 -7.16
CA LEU A 147 -16.63 -5.36 -6.56
C LEU A 147 -17.17 -6.69 -6.03
N SER A 148 -16.58 -7.78 -6.47
CA SER A 148 -16.92 -9.15 -6.04
C SER A 148 -15.72 -9.81 -5.35
N ILE A 149 -15.94 -10.39 -4.18
CA ILE A 149 -14.93 -11.09 -3.38
C ILE A 149 -15.52 -12.43 -2.98
N GLY A 150 -14.92 -13.53 -3.40
CA GLY A 150 -15.53 -14.85 -3.16
C GLY A 150 -14.51 -15.96 -2.98
N THR A 151 -15.02 -17.08 -2.49
CA THR A 151 -14.25 -18.32 -2.35
C THR A 151 -13.80 -18.81 -3.73
N PRO A 152 -12.57 -19.32 -3.88
CA PRO A 152 -12.13 -19.93 -5.14
C PRO A 152 -13.10 -21.06 -5.55
N LYS A 153 -13.52 -21.06 -6.83
CA LYS A 153 -14.31 -22.17 -7.35
C LYS A 153 -13.45 -23.43 -7.34
N SER A 154 -13.94 -24.49 -6.71
CA SER A 154 -13.33 -25.81 -6.85
C SER A 154 -13.72 -26.37 -8.22
N GLU A 155 -12.76 -26.86 -8.99
CA GLU A 155 -12.97 -27.44 -10.34
C GLU A 155 -13.96 -28.63 -10.33
N ASN A 156 -14.25 -29.21 -9.17
CA ASN A 156 -15.03 -30.43 -9.02
C ASN A 156 -16.43 -30.23 -8.38
N PHE A 157 -16.85 -28.99 -8.11
CA PHE A 157 -18.15 -28.73 -7.49
C PHE A 157 -18.93 -27.64 -8.22
N ASP A 158 -20.11 -28.00 -8.73
CA ASP A 158 -21.14 -27.07 -9.25
C ASP A 158 -21.81 -26.23 -8.12
N SER A 159 -21.17 -26.12 -6.97
CA SER A 159 -21.74 -25.41 -5.83
C SER A 159 -21.53 -23.90 -5.97
N PRO A 160 -22.55 -23.10 -5.67
CA PRO A 160 -22.38 -21.66 -5.57
C PRO A 160 -21.33 -21.34 -4.49
N SER A 161 -20.37 -20.48 -4.83
CA SER A 161 -19.35 -20.02 -3.88
C SER A 161 -19.89 -18.84 -3.06
N ASP A 162 -19.54 -18.80 -1.76
CA ASP A 162 -19.82 -17.64 -0.92
C ASP A 162 -19.18 -16.40 -1.53
N THR A 163 -19.95 -15.32 -1.63
CA THR A 163 -19.51 -14.11 -2.32
C THR A 163 -20.01 -12.86 -1.61
N PHE A 164 -19.10 -11.95 -1.31
CA PHE A 164 -19.41 -10.58 -0.94
C PHE A 164 -19.45 -9.72 -2.21
N LYS A 165 -20.46 -8.86 -2.32
CA LYS A 165 -20.59 -7.89 -3.41
C LYS A 165 -20.79 -6.50 -2.87
N LEU A 166 -20.11 -5.53 -3.49
CA LEU A 166 -20.27 -4.11 -3.23
C LEU A 166 -20.50 -3.41 -4.57
N GLU A 167 -21.66 -2.77 -4.73
CA GLU A 167 -21.95 -1.94 -5.88
C GLU A 167 -21.11 -0.66 -5.84
N LEU A 168 -20.48 -0.31 -6.97
CA LEU A 168 -19.55 0.80 -7.09
C LEU A 168 -20.13 1.98 -7.86
N GLY A 169 -21.27 1.79 -8.53
CA GLY A 169 -21.94 2.80 -9.34
C GLY A 169 -22.06 2.42 -10.82
N GLU A 170 -22.42 3.41 -11.64
CA GLU A 170 -22.59 3.22 -13.09
C GLU A 170 -21.23 3.17 -13.80
N CYS A 171 -21.14 2.36 -14.87
CA CYS A 171 -19.98 2.29 -15.75
C CYS A 171 -20.42 2.38 -17.22
N GLU A 172 -19.54 2.85 -18.09
CA GLU A 172 -19.86 2.98 -19.53
C GLU A 172 -19.53 1.66 -20.27
N ASP A 173 -18.40 1.04 -19.95
CA ASP A 173 -17.88 -0.14 -20.63
C ASP A 173 -18.02 -1.39 -19.75
N ASP A 174 -18.11 -2.55 -20.39
CA ASP A 174 -17.96 -3.83 -19.71
C ASP A 174 -16.46 -4.10 -19.45
N PHE A 175 -16.12 -4.56 -18.25
CA PHE A 175 -14.74 -4.86 -17.86
C PHE A 175 -14.69 -5.94 -16.77
N ASP A 176 -13.55 -6.62 -16.63
CA ASP A 176 -13.19 -7.48 -15.51
C ASP A 176 -11.74 -7.21 -15.10
N LEU A 177 -11.53 -6.36 -14.10
CA LEU A 177 -10.22 -6.04 -13.57
C LEU A 177 -10.03 -6.74 -12.23
N ARG A 178 -9.03 -7.61 -12.16
CA ARG A 178 -8.75 -8.49 -11.02
C ARG A 178 -7.51 -8.01 -10.28
N ILE A 179 -7.63 -7.68 -9.01
CA ILE A 179 -6.50 -7.31 -8.15
C ILE A 179 -6.20 -8.49 -7.21
N PRO A 180 -5.00 -9.09 -7.25
CA PRO A 180 -4.64 -10.13 -6.30
C PRO A 180 -4.71 -9.60 -4.87
N VAL A 181 -5.32 -10.38 -3.96
CA VAL A 181 -5.48 -9.95 -2.54
C VAL A 181 -4.12 -9.73 -1.87
N GLU A 182 -3.10 -10.49 -2.26
CA GLU A 182 -1.74 -10.37 -1.73
C GLU A 182 -1.08 -9.00 -1.99
N VAL A 183 -1.51 -8.27 -3.05
CA VAL A 183 -1.03 -6.92 -3.33
C VAL A 183 -1.93 -5.83 -2.73
N PHE A 184 -3.11 -6.16 -2.21
CA PHE A 184 -4.02 -5.21 -1.61
C PHE A 184 -3.63 -4.85 -0.17
N LYS A 185 -2.40 -4.36 0.00
CA LYS A 185 -1.79 -3.99 1.28
C LYS A 185 -1.99 -2.51 1.60
N VAL A 186 -3.23 -2.04 1.55
CA VAL A 186 -3.57 -0.63 1.78
C VAL A 186 -3.93 -0.38 3.24
N ILE A 187 -3.59 0.80 3.76
CA ILE A 187 -4.06 1.25 5.08
C ILE A 187 -5.55 1.60 4.96
N PRO A 188 -6.42 1.15 5.88
CA PRO A 188 -7.80 1.64 5.93
C PRO A 188 -7.86 3.17 6.00
N SER A 189 -8.54 3.78 5.05
CA SER A 189 -8.73 5.23 4.91
C SER A 189 -9.81 5.48 3.85
N ASN A 190 -10.19 6.75 3.65
CA ASN A 190 -11.03 7.15 2.53
C ASN A 190 -10.17 7.34 1.27
N TYR A 191 -10.55 6.73 0.15
CA TYR A 191 -9.80 6.77 -1.10
C TYR A 191 -10.67 7.16 -2.29
N ASN A 192 -10.13 8.03 -3.14
CA ASN A 192 -10.52 8.08 -4.54
C ASN A 192 -9.79 6.96 -5.28
N VAL A 193 -10.53 6.15 -6.01
CA VAL A 193 -10.04 4.95 -6.69
C VAL A 193 -10.22 5.12 -8.18
N VAL A 194 -9.19 4.78 -8.93
CA VAL A 194 -9.18 4.82 -10.40
C VAL A 194 -8.73 3.48 -10.94
N LEU A 195 -9.55 2.86 -11.78
CA LEU A 195 -9.19 1.69 -12.56
C LEU A 195 -8.63 2.13 -13.92
N ASN A 196 -7.52 1.51 -14.36
CA ASN A 196 -6.77 1.94 -15.52
C ASN A 196 -6.63 0.84 -16.57
N ARG A 197 -6.82 1.20 -17.86
CA ARG A 197 -6.64 0.28 -19.01
C ARG A 197 -5.22 -0.32 -19.10
N LYS A 198 -4.24 0.26 -18.41
CA LYS A 198 -2.88 -0.30 -18.28
C LYS A 198 -2.81 -1.40 -17.23
N LYS A 199 -3.95 -1.94 -16.80
CA LYS A 199 -4.12 -3.03 -15.83
C LYS A 199 -3.49 -2.71 -14.47
N PHE A 200 -3.89 -1.60 -13.89
CA PHE A 200 -3.60 -1.28 -12.50
C PHE A 200 -4.76 -0.51 -11.85
N MET A 201 -4.83 -0.57 -10.54
CA MET A 201 -5.69 0.25 -9.71
C MET A 201 -4.85 1.32 -9.00
N TYR A 202 -5.31 2.56 -9.03
CA TYR A 202 -4.74 3.68 -8.29
C TYR A 202 -5.68 4.06 -7.15
N LEU A 203 -5.12 4.27 -5.96
CA LEU A 203 -5.85 4.77 -4.80
C LEU A 203 -5.14 6.02 -4.27
N ALA A 204 -5.86 7.12 -4.15
CA ALA A 204 -5.38 8.33 -3.51
C ALA A 204 -6.20 8.60 -2.25
N SER A 205 -5.55 8.61 -1.09
CA SER A 205 -6.26 8.92 0.15
C SER A 205 -6.72 10.39 0.15
N THR A 206 -7.96 10.61 0.63
CA THR A 206 -8.53 11.95 0.76
C THR A 206 -8.27 12.60 2.12
N THR A 207 -7.72 11.83 3.06
CA THR A 207 -7.45 12.28 4.44
C THR A 207 -5.99 12.47 4.76
N THR A 208 -5.12 11.74 4.06
CA THR A 208 -3.66 11.80 4.23
C THR A 208 -3.00 11.82 2.85
N PRO A 209 -1.86 12.47 2.67
CA PRO A 209 -1.14 12.45 1.39
C PRO A 209 -0.45 11.08 1.17
N LEU A 210 -1.25 10.06 0.87
CA LEU A 210 -0.87 8.67 0.70
C LEU A 210 -1.51 8.10 -0.57
N GLU A 211 -0.70 7.49 -1.42
CA GLU A 211 -1.11 6.97 -2.71
C GLU A 211 -0.61 5.52 -2.89
N TYR A 212 -1.41 4.71 -3.59
CA TYR A 212 -1.05 3.34 -3.96
C TYR A 212 -1.30 3.09 -5.45
N TRP A 213 -0.45 2.27 -6.07
CA TRP A 213 -0.63 1.66 -7.39
C TRP A 213 -0.52 0.16 -7.22
N LEU A 214 -1.57 -0.57 -7.57
CA LEU A 214 -1.68 -2.01 -7.45
C LEU A 214 -1.82 -2.59 -8.85
N ALA A 215 -0.91 -3.46 -9.26
CA ALA A 215 -1.01 -4.14 -10.54
C ALA A 215 -2.19 -5.11 -10.53
N ALA A 216 -2.94 -5.12 -11.62
CA ALA A 216 -3.98 -6.11 -11.84
C ALA A 216 -3.38 -7.40 -12.41
N ASP A 217 -4.15 -8.48 -12.29
CA ASP A 217 -3.86 -9.75 -12.92
C ASP A 217 -3.73 -9.56 -14.45
N PRO A 218 -2.73 -10.16 -15.11
CA PRO A 218 -2.58 -10.13 -16.56
C PRO A 218 -3.81 -10.61 -17.35
N GLU A 219 -4.59 -11.51 -16.80
CA GLU A 219 -5.83 -12.03 -17.40
C GLU A 219 -7.02 -11.07 -17.31
N SER A 220 -6.87 -9.91 -16.63
CA SER A 220 -7.90 -8.88 -16.59
C SER A 220 -8.26 -8.40 -17.99
N THR A 221 -9.54 -8.12 -18.25
CA THR A 221 -10.08 -7.54 -19.49
C THR A 221 -10.60 -6.14 -19.22
N VAL A 222 -10.02 -5.13 -19.90
CA VAL A 222 -10.35 -3.70 -19.71
C VAL A 222 -10.29 -2.91 -21.02
#